data_2bef5943779fdeee3c863eb0f8f273ce
#
_entry.id   2bef5943779fdeee3c863eb0f8f273ce
#
_cell.length_a   1.000
_cell.length_b   1.000
_cell.length_c   1.000
_cell.angle_alpha   90.00
_cell.angle_beta   90.00
_cell.angle_gamma   90.00
#
_symmetry.space_group_name_H-M   'P 1'
#
loop_
_entity.id
_entity.type
_entity.pdbx_description
1 polymer ?
#
loop_
_entity_poly.entity_id
_entity_poly.type
_entity_poly.pdbx_seq_one_letter_code
_entity_poly.pdbx_strand_id
1 'polypeptide(L)'
;MSSEDQFPRQVDLLIPPNSTATFRGVYVMDRPARIHSLRGHMHLRGKYQIIEAVYPDGRWELINKLNWHHGWQTAFLYEDHVMPLLPKGTVLMVTNIFDNTVDNPQNPDPNQWIVRGDRTVDEMSHTRLGITYFDNEQDFEELVRERAQLNRSRLQAGG
;
A
#
# COMPACT_ATOMS: atom_id res chain seq x y z
N MET A 1 -18.30 -11.29 -2.53
CA MET A 1 -17.46 -10.89 -3.69
C MET A 1 -16.11 -10.49 -3.11
N SER A 2 -15.04 -11.20 -3.44
CA SER A 2 -13.71 -10.92 -2.93
C SER A 2 -13.21 -9.61 -3.54
N SER A 3 -12.69 -8.71 -2.70
CA SER A 3 -12.19 -7.38 -3.05
C SER A 3 -10.87 -7.39 -3.87
N GLU A 4 -10.53 -8.47 -4.54
CA GLU A 4 -9.23 -8.63 -5.22
C GLU A 4 -9.08 -7.83 -6.52
N ASP A 5 -10.18 -7.27 -7.07
CA ASP A 5 -10.18 -6.63 -8.39
C ASP A 5 -10.24 -5.09 -8.37
N GLN A 6 -10.11 -4.44 -7.21
CA GLN A 6 -10.43 -3.01 -7.08
C GLN A 6 -9.28 -2.03 -7.37
N PHE A 7 -8.04 -2.49 -7.43
CA PHE A 7 -6.93 -1.60 -7.78
C PHE A 7 -6.58 -1.71 -9.27
N PRO A 8 -6.41 -0.58 -9.97
CA PRO A 8 -6.03 -0.61 -11.38
C PRO A 8 -4.75 -1.45 -11.53
N ARG A 9 -4.81 -2.46 -12.39
CA ARG A 9 -3.62 -3.26 -12.73
C ARG A 9 -2.63 -2.32 -13.40
N GLN A 10 -1.40 -2.28 -12.91
CA GLN A 10 -0.32 -1.58 -13.57
C GLN A 10 -0.03 -2.28 -14.92
N VAL A 11 -0.50 -1.70 -16.02
CA VAL A 11 -0.44 -2.33 -17.34
C VAL A 11 0.94 -2.19 -17.97
N ASP A 12 1.66 -1.11 -17.63
CA ASP A 12 2.89 -0.70 -18.33
C ASP A 12 4.09 -0.66 -17.37
N LEU A 13 4.41 -1.80 -16.74
CA LEU A 13 5.66 -1.90 -15.99
C LEU A 13 6.79 -2.20 -16.97
N LEU A 14 7.67 -1.22 -17.18
CA LEU A 14 8.86 -1.33 -18.02
C LEU A 14 10.06 -0.73 -17.29
N ILE A 15 10.99 -1.59 -16.87
CA ILE A 15 12.18 -1.18 -16.09
C ILE A 15 13.39 -1.25 -17.01
N PRO A 16 14.11 -0.13 -17.23
CA PRO A 16 15.30 -0.12 -18.06
C PRO A 16 16.46 -0.91 -17.44
N PRO A 17 17.42 -1.37 -18.28
CA PRO A 17 18.67 -1.95 -17.79
C PRO A 17 19.45 -0.99 -16.90
N ASN A 18 20.18 -1.55 -15.92
CA ASN A 18 21.10 -0.83 -15.03
C ASN A 18 20.51 0.43 -14.38
N SER A 19 19.23 0.41 -14.02
CA SER A 19 18.51 1.57 -13.49
C SER A 19 17.60 1.22 -12.31
N THR A 20 17.25 2.24 -11.54
CA THR A 20 16.10 2.20 -10.63
C THR A 20 14.88 2.80 -11.32
N ALA A 21 13.70 2.26 -11.04
CA ALA A 21 12.45 2.74 -11.61
C ALA A 21 11.39 2.94 -10.52
N THR A 22 10.54 3.95 -10.70
CA THR A 22 9.44 4.26 -9.79
C THR A 22 8.12 4.28 -10.55
N PHE A 23 7.15 3.52 -10.05
CA PHE A 23 5.80 3.47 -10.60
C PHE A 23 4.79 3.80 -9.52
N ARG A 24 3.72 4.50 -9.89
CA ARG A 24 2.64 4.89 -8.98
C ARG A 24 1.30 4.43 -9.50
N GLY A 25 0.49 3.92 -8.56
CA GLY A 25 -0.93 3.66 -8.76
C GLY A 25 -1.74 4.49 -7.77
N VAL A 26 -2.92 4.92 -8.16
CA VAL A 26 -3.85 5.66 -7.31
C VAL A 26 -5.22 5.01 -7.33
N TYR A 27 -5.89 5.08 -6.18
CA TYR A 27 -7.27 4.65 -6.03
C TYR A 27 -8.04 5.67 -5.20
N VAL A 28 -9.20 6.08 -5.67
CA VAL A 28 -10.08 7.02 -4.94
C VAL A 28 -11.15 6.22 -4.23
N MET A 29 -11.24 6.39 -2.91
CA MET A 29 -12.26 5.74 -2.09
C MET A 29 -13.65 6.26 -2.45
N ASP A 30 -14.50 5.39 -2.97
CA ASP A 30 -15.90 5.71 -3.36
C ASP A 30 -16.86 5.74 -2.16
N ARG A 31 -16.46 5.16 -1.04
CA ARG A 31 -17.18 5.12 0.23
C ARG A 31 -16.21 5.04 1.42
N PRO A 32 -16.68 5.35 2.64
CA PRO A 32 -15.83 5.26 3.82
C PRO A 32 -15.36 3.84 4.08
N ALA A 33 -14.13 3.70 4.60
CA ALA A 33 -13.54 2.40 4.88
C ALA A 33 -12.53 2.45 6.03
N ARG A 34 -12.17 1.26 6.55
CA ARG A 34 -11.01 1.04 7.40
C ARG A 34 -10.10 -0.03 6.81
N ILE A 35 -8.79 0.17 6.94
CA ILE A 35 -7.79 -0.84 6.56
C ILE A 35 -7.40 -1.63 7.81
N HIS A 36 -7.60 -2.96 7.79
CA HIS A 36 -7.20 -3.84 8.89
C HIS A 36 -5.92 -4.63 8.58
N SER A 37 -5.55 -4.77 7.31
CA SER A 37 -4.31 -5.46 6.95
C SER A 37 -3.74 -4.97 5.64
N LEU A 38 -2.45 -5.21 5.46
CA LEU A 38 -1.71 -4.84 4.26
C LEU A 38 -0.65 -5.89 3.96
N ARG A 39 -0.57 -6.28 2.69
CA ARG A 39 0.48 -7.16 2.17
C ARG A 39 0.96 -6.65 0.81
N GLY A 40 2.24 -6.33 0.72
CA GLY A 40 2.89 -6.03 -0.55
C GLY A 40 3.35 -7.29 -1.27
N HIS A 41 3.49 -7.19 -2.60
CA HIS A 41 4.10 -8.21 -3.43
C HIS A 41 4.82 -7.58 -4.62
N MET A 42 6.06 -8.00 -4.82
CA MET A 42 6.92 -7.66 -5.95
C MET A 42 7.74 -8.91 -6.30
N HIS A 43 8.57 -8.87 -7.34
CA HIS A 43 9.53 -9.93 -7.64
C HIS A 43 10.97 -9.53 -7.24
N LEU A 44 11.98 -10.04 -7.95
CA LEU A 44 13.39 -9.96 -7.55
C LEU A 44 13.97 -8.54 -7.56
N ARG A 45 13.38 -7.63 -8.33
CA ARG A 45 13.87 -6.24 -8.44
C ARG A 45 13.11 -5.27 -7.55
N GLY A 46 12.10 -5.76 -6.84
CA GLY A 46 11.38 -4.97 -5.85
C GLY A 46 12.35 -4.43 -4.78
N LYS A 47 12.21 -3.14 -4.42
CA LYS A 47 12.98 -2.49 -3.37
C LYS A 47 12.10 -2.08 -2.20
N TYR A 48 11.05 -1.29 -2.45
CA TYR A 48 10.02 -0.98 -1.46
C TYR A 48 8.72 -0.53 -2.10
N GLN A 49 7.66 -0.67 -1.32
CA GLN A 49 6.35 -0.06 -1.59
C GLN A 49 6.04 0.96 -0.51
N ILE A 50 5.53 2.11 -0.94
CA ILE A 50 5.06 3.18 -0.05
C ILE A 50 3.57 3.33 -0.30
N ILE A 51 2.79 3.26 0.77
CA ILE A 51 1.33 3.42 0.71
C ILE A 51 1.00 4.69 1.48
N GLU A 52 0.34 5.61 0.81
CA GLU A 52 0.02 6.94 1.29
C GLU A 52 -1.47 7.21 1.10
N ALA A 53 -2.05 8.02 1.97
CA ALA A 53 -3.40 8.51 1.86
C ALA A 53 -3.40 10.05 1.79
N VAL A 54 -4.14 10.59 0.82
CA VAL A 54 -4.48 12.02 0.76
C VAL A 54 -5.97 12.14 1.04
N TYR A 55 -6.30 12.77 2.15
CA TYR A 55 -7.66 12.92 2.64
C TYR A 55 -8.41 14.07 1.92
N PRO A 56 -9.74 14.08 1.93
CA PRO A 56 -10.52 15.14 1.29
C PRO A 56 -10.25 16.55 1.82
N ASP A 57 -9.78 16.66 3.06
CA ASP A 57 -9.37 17.92 3.70
C ASP A 57 -7.94 18.38 3.33
N GLY A 58 -7.26 17.64 2.45
CA GLY A 58 -5.89 17.89 2.00
C GLY A 58 -4.81 17.36 2.94
N ARG A 59 -5.15 16.75 4.06
CA ARG A 59 -4.20 16.09 4.95
C ARG A 59 -3.58 14.88 4.24
N TRP A 60 -2.28 14.72 4.40
CA TRP A 60 -1.52 13.58 3.90
C TRP A 60 -1.08 12.68 5.06
N GLU A 61 -1.06 11.38 4.84
CA GLU A 61 -0.62 10.40 5.82
C GLU A 61 0.15 9.25 5.15
N LEU A 62 1.29 8.90 5.73
CA LEU A 62 2.00 7.67 5.37
C LEU A 62 1.31 6.49 6.06
N ILE A 63 0.62 5.66 5.30
CA ILE A 63 -0.06 4.46 5.83
C ILE A 63 0.95 3.36 6.14
N ASN A 64 1.89 3.09 5.21
CA ASN A 64 2.94 2.11 5.41
C ASN A 64 4.09 2.28 4.41
N LYS A 65 5.28 1.83 4.81
CA LYS A 65 6.43 1.65 3.93
C LYS A 65 6.99 0.25 4.14
N LEU A 66 6.86 -0.59 3.11
CA LEU A 66 7.39 -1.95 3.12
C LEU A 66 8.76 -1.97 2.45
N ASN A 67 9.78 -2.35 3.20
CA ASN A 67 11.05 -2.78 2.60
C ASN A 67 10.82 -4.18 2.02
N TRP A 68 11.01 -4.31 0.71
CA TRP A 68 10.73 -5.57 0.04
C TRP A 68 11.90 -6.56 0.21
N HIS A 69 11.54 -7.81 0.47
CA HIS A 69 12.47 -8.93 0.44
C HIS A 69 11.76 -10.12 -0.20
N HIS A 70 12.21 -10.57 -1.36
CA HIS A 70 11.52 -11.59 -2.15
C HIS A 70 11.25 -12.89 -1.36
N GLY A 71 12.22 -13.34 -0.58
CA GLY A 71 12.11 -14.54 0.25
C GLY A 71 11.27 -14.38 1.52
N TRP A 72 10.80 -13.18 1.84
CA TRP A 72 10.06 -12.90 3.07
C TRP A 72 8.93 -11.90 2.85
N GLN A 73 7.77 -12.41 2.44
CA GLN A 73 6.59 -11.59 2.12
C GLN A 73 5.74 -11.36 3.38
N THR A 74 5.97 -10.24 4.04
CA THR A 74 5.29 -9.90 5.28
C THR A 74 3.88 -9.39 5.04
N ALA A 75 2.94 -9.87 5.85
CA ALA A 75 1.63 -9.26 6.03
C ALA A 75 1.60 -8.46 7.32
N PHE A 76 1.10 -7.23 7.26
CA PHE A 76 0.93 -6.34 8.40
C PHE A 76 -0.53 -6.36 8.82
N LEU A 77 -0.78 -6.60 10.09
CA LEU A 77 -2.09 -6.50 10.71
C LEU A 77 -2.09 -5.27 11.60
N TYR A 78 -3.09 -4.42 11.44
CA TYR A 78 -3.26 -3.26 12.29
C TYR A 78 -4.06 -3.61 13.53
N GLU A 79 -3.62 -3.16 14.69
CA GLU A 79 -4.45 -3.20 15.89
C GLU A 79 -5.63 -2.23 15.73
N ASP A 80 -6.77 -2.55 16.33
CA ASP A 80 -8.03 -1.83 16.15
C ASP A 80 -7.90 -0.31 16.33
N HIS A 81 -7.08 0.12 17.28
CA HIS A 81 -6.93 1.53 17.62
C HIS A 81 -6.05 2.33 16.64
N VAL A 82 -5.31 1.66 15.74
CA VAL A 82 -4.43 2.31 14.74
C VAL A 82 -4.82 1.96 13.30
N MET A 83 -5.89 1.21 13.09
CA MET A 83 -6.40 0.95 11.74
C MET A 83 -6.64 2.26 11.00
N PRO A 84 -6.05 2.48 9.80
CA PRO A 84 -6.34 3.68 9.02
C PRO A 84 -7.84 3.80 8.70
N LEU A 85 -8.42 4.96 9.00
CA LEU A 85 -9.81 5.31 8.73
C LEU A 85 -9.85 6.25 7.53
N LEU A 86 -10.48 5.81 6.46
CA LEU A 86 -10.48 6.47 5.17
C LEU A 86 -11.89 6.97 4.83
N PRO A 87 -12.18 8.27 4.95
CA PRO A 87 -13.43 8.85 4.46
C PRO A 87 -13.57 8.63 2.95
N LYS A 88 -14.81 8.69 2.46
CA LYS A 88 -15.09 8.80 1.03
C LYS A 88 -14.29 9.96 0.41
N GLY A 89 -13.76 9.76 -0.80
CA GLY A 89 -12.94 10.73 -1.50
C GLY A 89 -11.44 10.72 -1.10
N THR A 90 -11.04 9.91 -0.12
CA THR A 90 -9.61 9.71 0.16
C THR A 90 -8.92 9.06 -1.03
N VAL A 91 -7.79 9.62 -1.43
CA VAL A 91 -6.93 9.07 -2.48
C VAL A 91 -5.86 8.21 -1.84
N LEU A 92 -5.90 6.90 -2.08
CA LEU A 92 -4.79 6.00 -1.77
C LEU A 92 -3.79 6.03 -2.92
N MET A 93 -2.53 6.26 -2.61
CA MET A 93 -1.43 6.23 -3.56
C MET A 93 -0.44 5.14 -3.17
N VAL A 94 -0.08 4.28 -4.12
CA VAL A 94 0.94 3.25 -3.94
C VAL A 94 2.11 3.59 -4.85
N THR A 95 3.27 3.83 -4.25
CA THR A 95 4.53 4.05 -4.95
C THR A 95 5.39 2.78 -4.84
N ASN A 96 5.77 2.22 -5.98
CA ASN A 96 6.60 1.03 -6.10
C ASN A 96 7.96 1.42 -6.64
N ILE A 97 9.02 1.02 -5.95
CA ILE A 97 10.40 1.30 -6.35
C ILE A 97 11.11 -0.04 -6.65
N PHE A 98 11.70 -0.10 -7.84
CA PHE A 98 12.46 -1.26 -8.34
C PHE A 98 13.91 -0.90 -8.53
N ASP A 99 14.79 -1.89 -8.34
CA ASP A 99 16.23 -1.77 -8.51
C ASP A 99 16.72 -2.86 -9.49
N ASN A 100 16.91 -2.46 -10.75
CA ASN A 100 17.46 -3.30 -11.81
C ASN A 100 18.95 -3.04 -12.02
N THR A 101 19.68 -2.69 -10.97
CA THR A 101 21.14 -2.45 -11.03
C THR A 101 21.93 -3.65 -10.56
N VAL A 102 23.26 -3.58 -10.72
CA VAL A 102 24.21 -4.59 -10.19
C VAL A 102 24.27 -4.60 -8.67
N ASP A 103 23.83 -3.52 -8.01
CA ASP A 103 23.84 -3.40 -6.55
C ASP A 103 22.71 -4.19 -5.89
N ASN A 104 21.72 -4.66 -6.68
CA ASN A 104 20.67 -5.55 -6.19
C ASN A 104 21.13 -7.01 -6.26
N PRO A 105 21.46 -7.65 -5.12
CA PRO A 105 21.98 -9.03 -5.10
C PRO A 105 20.98 -10.09 -5.55
N GLN A 106 19.68 -9.73 -5.65
CA GLN A 106 18.64 -10.64 -6.11
C GLN A 106 18.36 -10.52 -7.62
N ASN A 107 18.93 -9.51 -8.29
CA ASN A 107 18.75 -9.28 -9.72
C ASN A 107 19.57 -10.31 -10.54
N PRO A 108 18.92 -11.18 -11.32
CA PRO A 108 19.64 -12.21 -12.08
C PRO A 108 20.44 -11.64 -13.27
N ASP A 109 19.99 -10.54 -13.87
CA ASP A 109 20.67 -9.86 -14.98
C ASP A 109 20.24 -8.39 -15.06
N PRO A 110 21.13 -7.45 -14.69
CA PRO A 110 20.82 -6.02 -14.75
C PRO A 110 20.81 -5.44 -16.17
N ASN A 111 21.29 -6.18 -17.18
CA ASN A 111 21.37 -5.70 -18.57
C ASN A 111 20.07 -5.92 -19.34
N GLN A 112 19.06 -6.57 -18.76
CA GLN A 112 17.79 -6.83 -19.38
C GLN A 112 16.78 -5.70 -19.13
N TRP A 113 15.98 -5.41 -20.18
CA TRP A 113 14.72 -4.72 -19.98
C TRP A 113 13.73 -5.65 -19.30
N ILE A 114 13.08 -5.17 -18.26
CA ILE A 114 12.13 -5.96 -17.47
C ILE A 114 10.73 -5.47 -17.72
N VAL A 115 9.87 -6.40 -18.07
CA VAL A 115 8.43 -6.15 -18.32
C VAL A 115 7.59 -6.80 -17.23
N ARG A 116 6.32 -6.42 -17.19
CA ARG A 116 5.34 -7.11 -16.35
C ARG A 116 5.17 -8.56 -16.78
N GLY A 117 5.18 -9.47 -15.80
CA GLY A 117 4.93 -10.88 -16.04
C GLY A 117 4.80 -11.67 -14.72
N ASP A 118 4.36 -12.93 -14.86
CA ASP A 118 4.06 -13.81 -13.72
C ASP A 118 5.28 -14.63 -13.27
N ARG A 119 6.33 -14.71 -14.08
CA ARG A 119 7.56 -15.43 -13.72
C ARG A 119 8.35 -14.61 -12.71
N THR A 120 9.04 -15.24 -11.80
CA THR A 120 9.90 -14.59 -10.80
C THR A 120 10.95 -13.67 -11.41
N VAL A 121 11.43 -13.98 -12.62
CA VAL A 121 12.41 -13.17 -13.37
C VAL A 121 11.81 -11.97 -14.12
N ASP A 122 10.50 -11.97 -14.34
CA ASP A 122 9.76 -10.78 -14.76
C ASP A 122 9.49 -9.91 -13.52
N GLU A 123 8.68 -8.85 -13.63
CA GLU A 123 8.28 -8.06 -12.48
C GLU A 123 6.76 -7.88 -12.40
N MET A 124 6.31 -7.71 -11.17
CA MET A 124 4.96 -7.26 -10.86
C MET A 124 4.95 -6.44 -9.58
N SER A 125 3.86 -5.74 -9.36
CA SER A 125 3.61 -5.07 -8.09
C SER A 125 2.14 -5.19 -7.75
N HIS A 126 1.87 -5.73 -6.57
CA HIS A 126 0.55 -5.79 -5.97
C HIS A 126 0.60 -5.28 -4.55
N THR A 127 -0.42 -4.52 -4.17
CA THR A 127 -0.69 -4.17 -2.77
C THR A 127 -2.07 -4.71 -2.44
N ARG A 128 -2.11 -5.72 -1.59
CA ARG A 128 -3.37 -6.31 -1.10
C ARG A 128 -3.72 -5.66 0.21
N LEU A 129 -4.88 -5.03 0.25
CA LEU A 129 -5.42 -4.40 1.44
C LEU A 129 -6.62 -5.20 1.94
N GLY A 130 -6.60 -5.58 3.21
CA GLY A 130 -7.80 -6.02 3.90
C GLY A 130 -8.59 -4.78 4.30
N ILE A 131 -9.75 -4.57 3.68
CA ILE A 131 -10.59 -3.38 3.85
C ILE A 131 -11.98 -3.79 4.30
N THR A 132 -12.51 -3.07 5.28
CA THR A 132 -13.94 -3.09 5.62
C THR A 132 -14.55 -1.76 5.19
N TYR A 133 -15.54 -1.81 4.33
CA TYR A 133 -16.32 -0.65 3.89
C TYR A 133 -17.49 -0.40 4.81
N PHE A 134 -17.89 0.86 4.92
CA PHE A 134 -19.08 1.29 5.63
C PHE A 134 -20.17 1.64 4.60
N ASP A 135 -21.39 1.13 4.81
CA ASP A 135 -22.51 1.37 3.91
C ASP A 135 -23.15 2.75 4.12
N ASN A 136 -22.93 3.34 5.29
CA ASN A 136 -23.36 4.71 5.60
C ASN A 136 -22.23 5.52 6.28
N GLU A 137 -22.32 6.83 6.14
CA GLU A 137 -21.33 7.75 6.73
C GLU A 137 -21.47 7.86 8.24
N GLN A 138 -22.65 7.65 8.81
CA GLN A 138 -22.90 7.82 10.25
C GLN A 138 -22.12 6.80 11.08
N ASP A 139 -22.12 5.52 10.68
CA ASP A 139 -21.37 4.47 11.37
C ASP A 139 -19.86 4.75 11.31
N PHE A 140 -19.38 5.26 10.19
CA PHE A 140 -17.99 5.64 10.03
C PHE A 140 -17.62 6.83 10.91
N GLU A 141 -18.43 7.89 10.95
CA GLU A 141 -18.21 9.06 11.81
C GLU A 141 -18.27 8.71 13.29
N GLU A 142 -19.15 7.79 13.69
CA GLU A 142 -19.21 7.28 15.07
C GLU A 142 -17.90 6.60 15.45
N LEU A 143 -17.40 5.69 14.61
CA LEU A 143 -16.10 5.05 14.81
C LEU A 143 -14.95 6.06 14.88
N VAL A 144 -14.95 7.11 14.05
CA VAL A 144 -13.94 8.19 14.09
C VAL A 144 -13.97 8.91 15.43
N ARG A 145 -15.19 9.25 15.94
CA ARG A 145 -15.37 9.90 17.25
C ARG A 145 -14.90 9.01 18.41
N GLU A 146 -15.29 7.75 18.41
CA GLU A 146 -14.86 6.77 19.43
C GLU A 146 -13.34 6.62 19.46
N ARG A 147 -12.71 6.50 18.27
CA ARG A 147 -11.26 6.41 18.13
C ARG A 147 -10.55 7.65 18.68
N ALA A 148 -11.08 8.84 18.38
CA ALA A 148 -10.51 10.09 18.88
C ALA A 148 -10.63 10.20 20.40
N GLN A 149 -11.71 9.68 21.02
CA GLN A 149 -11.87 9.63 22.49
C GLN A 149 -10.87 8.66 23.11
N LEU A 150 -10.76 7.45 22.58
CA LEU A 150 -9.84 6.43 23.06
C LEU A 150 -8.38 6.90 23.02
N ASN A 151 -7.98 7.54 21.94
CA ASN A 151 -6.61 8.04 21.80
C ASN A 151 -6.32 9.18 22.80
N ARG A 152 -7.29 10.06 23.08
CA ARG A 152 -7.16 11.10 24.11
C ARG A 152 -6.97 10.49 25.49
N SER A 153 -7.80 9.48 25.85
CA SER A 153 -7.70 8.79 27.15
C SER A 153 -6.36 8.09 27.34
N ARG A 154 -5.82 7.48 26.29
CA ARG A 154 -4.50 6.82 26.33
C ARG A 154 -3.35 7.81 26.54
N LEU A 155 -3.39 8.96 25.87
CA LEU A 155 -2.39 10.02 26.06
C LEU A 155 -2.40 10.58 27.49
N GLN A 156 -3.57 10.68 28.13
CA GLN A 156 -3.71 11.14 29.50
C GLN A 156 -3.25 10.10 30.53
N ALA A 157 -3.37 8.82 30.23
CA ALA A 157 -2.98 7.73 31.12
C ALA A 157 -1.49 7.35 31.04
N GLY A 158 -0.79 7.76 30.00
CA GLY A 158 0.63 7.45 29.76
C GLY A 158 1.61 8.59 30.09
N GLY A 159 1.14 9.71 30.62
CA GLY A 159 1.95 10.83 31.15
C GLY A 159 1.90 10.85 32.66
#